data_9f6d137988508d98f8900c5d5eb9626a
#
_entry.id   9f6d137988508d98f8900c5d5eb9626a
#
_cell.length_a   1.000
_cell.length_b   1.000
_cell.length_c   1.000
_cell.angle_alpha   90.00
_cell.angle_beta   90.00
_cell.angle_gamma   90.00
#
_symmetry.space_group_name_H-M   'P 1'
#
loop_
_entity.id
_entity.type
_entity.pdbx_description
1 polymer ?
#
loop_
_entity_poly.entity_id
_entity_poly.type
_entity_poly.pdbx_seq_one_letter_code
_entity_poly.pdbx_strand_id
1 'polypeptide(L)'
;IRPGTEDRDQPRAAYDRPKRYFPNKETITGRFRLVPEQPRVNEFLLDHVAAYSVLEEEQGWTWKFDIGARGAAHFQEPLGDYVRNMPCRKALIYGAQSAMMTPEVVGHMKSLLGPEDPVIAVPGAHHHLTVDQPIAFIVALRSLLSGWDL
;
A
#
# COMPACT_ATOMS: atom_id res chain seq x y z
N ILE A 1 -6.03 2.16 -7.60
CA ILE A 1 -6.90 2.08 -8.78
C ILE A 1 -6.18 2.85 -9.88
N ARG A 2 -5.95 2.22 -11.02
CA ARG A 2 -5.31 2.83 -12.18
C ARG A 2 -6.30 2.91 -13.33
N PRO A 3 -6.24 3.94 -14.19
CA PRO A 3 -7.04 4.00 -15.41
C PRO A 3 -6.77 2.75 -16.27
N GLY A 4 -7.81 2.19 -16.89
CA GLY A 4 -7.68 1.04 -17.80
C GLY A 4 -7.33 -0.31 -17.14
N THR A 5 -7.43 -0.43 -15.81
CA THR A 5 -7.29 -1.73 -15.14
C THR A 5 -8.61 -2.51 -15.05
N GLU A 6 -9.69 -1.89 -15.46
CA GLU A 6 -11.05 -2.45 -15.42
C GLU A 6 -11.27 -3.59 -16.44
N ASP A 7 -10.35 -3.73 -17.42
CA ASP A 7 -10.50 -4.65 -18.58
C ASP A 7 -9.46 -5.79 -18.58
N ARG A 8 -8.87 -6.12 -17.41
CA ARG A 8 -7.94 -7.24 -17.35
C ARG A 8 -8.66 -8.55 -17.06
N ASP A 9 -9.30 -9.07 -18.09
CA ASP A 9 -9.92 -10.41 -18.17
C ASP A 9 -8.92 -11.59 -18.07
N GLN A 10 -7.70 -11.38 -17.66
CA GLN A 10 -6.79 -12.47 -17.42
C GLN A 10 -6.79 -12.83 -15.93
N PRO A 11 -7.30 -14.03 -15.59
CA PRO A 11 -7.06 -14.57 -14.27
C PRO A 11 -5.53 -14.61 -14.09
N ARG A 12 -5.00 -13.79 -13.17
CA ARG A 12 -3.62 -13.99 -12.73
C ARG A 12 -3.57 -15.42 -12.23
N ALA A 13 -2.77 -16.26 -12.90
CA ALA A 13 -2.51 -17.61 -12.45
C ALA A 13 -2.32 -17.59 -10.93
N ALA A 14 -3.06 -18.44 -10.24
CA ALA A 14 -2.96 -18.58 -8.80
C ALA A 14 -1.46 -18.59 -8.46
N TYR A 15 -1.06 -17.74 -7.53
CA TYR A 15 0.35 -17.59 -7.17
C TYR A 15 0.71 -18.82 -6.33
N ASP A 16 0.70 -19.97 -6.98
CA ASP A 16 0.99 -21.27 -6.39
C ASP A 16 2.51 -21.42 -6.25
N ARG A 17 3.09 -20.52 -5.44
CA ARG A 17 4.48 -20.67 -5.05
C ARG A 17 4.52 -21.30 -3.66
N PRO A 18 5.29 -22.37 -3.50
CA PRO A 18 5.46 -22.99 -2.20
C PRO A 18 6.02 -21.96 -1.21
N LYS A 19 5.60 -22.07 0.04
CA LYS A 19 6.12 -21.29 1.14
C LYS A 19 7.63 -21.46 1.21
N ARG A 20 8.37 -20.36 1.32
CA ARG A 20 9.83 -20.41 1.38
C ARG A 20 10.29 -20.24 2.81
N TYR A 21 11.19 -21.11 3.23
CA TYR A 21 11.79 -21.11 4.56
C TYR A 21 13.25 -20.66 4.54
N PHE A 22 13.67 -20.06 5.63
CA PHE A 22 15.01 -19.52 5.84
C PHE A 22 15.57 -20.05 7.16
N PRO A 23 16.90 -20.22 7.27
CA PRO A 23 17.50 -20.88 8.44
C PRO A 23 17.39 -20.06 9.73
N ASN A 24 17.33 -18.75 9.65
CA ASN A 24 17.23 -17.86 10.81
C ASN A 24 16.52 -16.54 10.46
N LYS A 25 16.15 -15.79 11.50
CA LYS A 25 15.43 -14.53 11.40
C LYS A 25 16.21 -13.46 10.63
N GLU A 26 17.51 -13.38 10.87
CA GLU A 26 18.39 -12.38 10.25
C GLU A 26 18.45 -12.56 8.72
N THR A 27 18.54 -13.80 8.27
CA THR A 27 18.57 -14.11 6.82
C THR A 27 17.30 -13.68 6.12
N ILE A 28 16.13 -13.90 6.73
CA ILE A 28 14.86 -13.53 6.09
C ILE A 28 14.60 -12.01 6.20
N THR A 29 14.83 -11.39 7.36
CA THR A 29 14.60 -9.95 7.54
C THR A 29 15.53 -9.10 6.67
N GLY A 30 16.78 -9.54 6.47
CA GLY A 30 17.71 -8.90 5.53
C GLY A 30 17.24 -8.90 4.07
N ARG A 31 16.23 -9.71 3.73
CA ARG A 31 15.59 -9.74 2.41
C ARG A 31 14.35 -8.86 2.32
N PHE A 32 13.99 -8.17 3.40
CA PHE A 32 12.84 -7.26 3.38
C PHE A 32 13.05 -6.14 2.36
N ARG A 33 12.07 -5.95 1.49
CA ARG A 33 12.07 -4.89 0.47
C ARG A 33 10.68 -4.27 0.37
N LEU A 34 10.65 -2.97 0.22
CA LEU A 34 9.43 -2.25 -0.13
C LEU A 34 9.07 -2.47 -1.60
N VAL A 35 7.78 -2.62 -1.90
CA VAL A 35 7.27 -2.77 -3.27
C VAL A 35 6.08 -1.83 -3.45
N PRO A 36 6.18 -0.82 -4.31
CA PRO A 36 7.32 -0.47 -5.17
C PRO A 36 8.58 -0.11 -4.39
N GLU A 37 9.73 -0.26 -5.05
CA GLU A 37 11.01 0.13 -4.47
C GLU A 37 11.07 1.64 -4.25
N GLN A 38 11.66 2.04 -3.14
CA GLN A 38 11.87 3.44 -2.77
C GLN A 38 13.08 3.58 -1.84
N PRO A 39 13.62 4.79 -1.62
CA PRO A 39 14.68 5.03 -0.66
C PRO A 39 14.32 4.54 0.75
N ARG A 40 15.30 4.01 1.46
CA ARG A 40 15.18 3.58 2.86
C ARG A 40 15.54 4.76 3.77
N VAL A 41 14.57 5.63 4.06
CA VAL A 41 14.80 6.86 4.84
C VAL A 41 14.83 6.58 6.34
N ASN A 42 13.89 5.77 6.84
CA ASN A 42 13.79 5.43 8.27
C ASN A 42 14.07 3.93 8.46
N GLU A 43 15.35 3.57 8.45
CA GLU A 43 15.76 2.15 8.53
C GLU A 43 15.22 1.46 9.79
N PHE A 44 15.21 2.15 10.95
CA PHE A 44 14.69 1.58 12.18
C PHE A 44 13.20 1.18 12.10
N LEU A 45 12.38 1.93 11.36
CA LEU A 45 10.97 1.57 11.11
C LEU A 45 10.87 0.36 10.17
N LEU A 46 11.69 0.34 9.14
CA LEU A 46 11.72 -0.77 8.17
C LEU A 46 12.22 -2.06 8.82
N ASP A 47 13.23 -1.97 9.68
CA ASP A 47 13.74 -3.11 10.44
C ASP A 47 12.70 -3.63 11.44
N HIS A 48 11.98 -2.72 12.10
CA HIS A 48 10.85 -3.08 12.95
C HIS A 48 9.77 -3.82 12.15
N VAL A 49 9.33 -3.26 11.02
CA VAL A 49 8.33 -3.91 10.16
C VAL A 49 8.82 -5.28 9.68
N ALA A 50 10.07 -5.38 9.23
CA ALA A 50 10.67 -6.65 8.80
C ALA A 50 10.67 -7.69 9.93
N ALA A 51 11.09 -7.29 11.14
CA ALA A 51 11.18 -8.18 12.30
C ALA A 51 9.83 -8.75 12.75
N TYR A 52 8.75 -7.98 12.57
CA TYR A 52 7.38 -8.39 12.90
C TYR A 52 6.61 -9.04 11.73
N SER A 53 7.17 -9.01 10.52
CA SER A 53 6.58 -9.63 9.32
C SER A 53 6.95 -11.09 9.13
N VAL A 54 7.73 -11.68 10.03
CA VAL A 54 8.22 -13.06 9.95
C VAL A 54 7.75 -13.87 11.14
N LEU A 55 7.67 -15.19 10.95
CA LEU A 55 7.37 -16.16 12.00
C LEU A 55 8.27 -17.38 11.87
N GLU A 56 8.45 -18.10 12.96
CA GLU A 56 9.17 -19.37 13.01
C GLU A 56 8.17 -20.53 12.95
N GLU A 57 8.48 -21.52 12.12
CA GLU A 57 7.75 -22.78 11.97
C GLU A 57 8.77 -23.95 12.08
N GLU A 58 8.30 -25.19 12.09
CA GLU A 58 9.17 -26.37 12.16
C GLU A 58 10.26 -26.39 11.08
N GLN A 59 9.95 -25.91 9.87
CA GLN A 59 10.87 -25.89 8.73
C GLN A 59 11.81 -24.67 8.73
N GLY A 60 11.66 -23.75 9.68
CA GLY A 60 12.44 -22.52 9.80
C GLY A 60 11.61 -21.25 9.72
N TRP A 61 12.28 -20.14 9.41
CA TRP A 61 11.67 -18.82 9.36
C TRP A 61 11.00 -18.53 8.02
N THR A 62 9.81 -17.96 8.07
CA THR A 62 9.02 -17.61 6.86
C THR A 62 8.31 -16.28 7.03
N TRP A 63 7.79 -15.71 5.92
CA TRP A 63 6.97 -14.51 5.96
C TRP A 63 5.56 -14.81 6.45
N LYS A 64 4.97 -13.91 7.24
CA LYS A 64 3.59 -14.02 7.73
C LYS A 64 2.52 -13.83 6.65
N PHE A 65 2.84 -13.16 5.55
CA PHE A 65 1.84 -12.91 4.53
C PHE A 65 1.42 -14.21 3.82
N ASP A 66 0.14 -14.32 3.54
CA ASP A 66 -0.40 -15.43 2.76
C ASP A 66 -0.08 -15.23 1.27
N ILE A 67 0.73 -16.15 0.72
CA ILE A 67 1.11 -16.13 -0.70
C ILE A 67 -0.13 -16.40 -1.57
N GLY A 68 -1.05 -17.26 -1.11
CA GLY A 68 -2.29 -17.61 -1.81
C GLY A 68 -3.25 -16.43 -1.95
N ALA A 69 -3.25 -15.50 -0.98
CA ALA A 69 -4.10 -14.31 -1.03
C ALA A 69 -3.86 -13.43 -2.26
N ARG A 70 -2.64 -13.42 -2.82
CA ARG A 70 -2.34 -12.68 -4.06
C ARG A 70 -2.98 -13.31 -5.30
N GLY A 71 -3.18 -14.61 -5.30
CA GLY A 71 -3.84 -15.34 -6.40
C GLY A 71 -5.36 -15.26 -6.34
N ALA A 72 -5.92 -15.18 -5.13
CA ALA A 72 -7.36 -15.11 -4.90
C ALA A 72 -7.95 -13.70 -5.14
N ALA A 73 -7.11 -12.66 -5.23
CA ALA A 73 -7.56 -11.31 -5.50
C ALA A 73 -7.94 -11.14 -6.99
N HIS A 74 -9.05 -11.70 -7.36
CA HIS A 74 -9.74 -11.42 -8.62
C HIS A 74 -10.34 -10.02 -8.55
N PHE A 75 -9.54 -9.00 -8.82
CA PHE A 75 -10.06 -7.63 -9.01
C PHE A 75 -10.69 -7.51 -10.40
N GLN A 76 -11.70 -8.33 -10.68
CA GLN A 76 -12.63 -8.14 -11.80
C GLN A 76 -13.71 -7.11 -11.44
N GLU A 77 -13.74 -6.69 -10.17
CA GLU A 77 -14.73 -5.76 -9.70
C GLU A 77 -14.33 -4.32 -10.04
N PRO A 78 -15.30 -3.46 -10.38
CA PRO A 78 -15.07 -2.06 -10.71
C PRO A 78 -14.75 -1.28 -9.43
N LEU A 79 -13.52 -1.40 -8.92
CA LEU A 79 -13.07 -0.73 -7.69
C LEU A 79 -13.32 0.78 -7.71
N GLY A 80 -13.28 1.40 -8.90
CA GLY A 80 -13.62 2.80 -9.08
C GLY A 80 -15.06 3.11 -8.68
N ASP A 81 -15.99 2.22 -9.02
CA ASP A 81 -17.40 2.40 -8.69
C ASP A 81 -17.65 2.28 -7.19
N TYR A 82 -16.93 1.39 -6.50
CA TYR A 82 -17.00 1.33 -5.04
C TYR A 82 -16.54 2.63 -4.39
N VAL A 83 -15.40 3.19 -4.85
CA VAL A 83 -14.94 4.49 -4.34
C VAL A 83 -15.94 5.59 -4.64
N ARG A 84 -16.49 5.64 -5.86
CA ARG A 84 -17.45 6.66 -6.28
C ARG A 84 -18.73 6.59 -5.45
N ASN A 85 -19.26 5.39 -5.23
CA ASN A 85 -20.54 5.15 -4.57
C ASN A 85 -20.45 4.96 -3.04
N MET A 86 -19.25 5.07 -2.46
CA MET A 86 -19.05 4.94 -1.02
C MET A 86 -19.81 6.05 -0.27
N PRO A 87 -20.72 5.71 0.69
CA PRO A 87 -21.59 6.69 1.33
C PRO A 87 -20.92 7.47 2.46
N CYS A 88 -19.67 7.19 2.79
CA CYS A 88 -18.92 7.89 3.83
C CYS A 88 -18.06 9.02 3.25
N ARG A 89 -17.54 9.90 4.13
CA ARG A 89 -16.54 10.90 3.77
C ARG A 89 -15.29 10.21 3.21
N LYS A 90 -14.71 10.79 2.19
CA LYS A 90 -13.54 10.26 1.49
C LYS A 90 -12.44 11.29 1.43
N ALA A 91 -11.20 10.84 1.42
CA ALA A 91 -10.05 11.66 1.15
C ALA A 91 -8.92 10.81 0.55
N LEU A 92 -8.03 11.44 -0.17
CA LEU A 92 -6.82 10.84 -0.70
C LEU A 92 -5.60 11.51 -0.07
N ILE A 93 -4.76 10.74 0.62
CA ILE A 93 -3.44 11.19 1.05
C ILE A 93 -2.40 10.33 0.34
N TYR A 94 -1.44 10.94 -0.33
CA TYR A 94 -0.41 10.20 -1.05
C TYR A 94 0.96 10.89 -0.98
N GLY A 95 2.02 10.13 -1.20
CA GLY A 95 3.37 10.68 -1.28
C GLY A 95 3.61 11.38 -2.61
N ALA A 96 4.03 12.64 -2.58
CA ALA A 96 4.25 13.45 -3.78
C ALA A 96 5.35 12.88 -4.71
N GLN A 97 6.25 12.04 -4.18
CA GLN A 97 7.32 11.35 -4.93
C GLN A 97 7.00 9.88 -5.20
N SER A 98 5.75 9.46 -4.98
CA SER A 98 5.34 8.08 -5.25
C SER A 98 5.38 7.76 -6.73
N ALA A 99 6.21 6.81 -7.14
CA ALA A 99 6.26 6.32 -8.53
C ALA A 99 4.93 5.69 -9.01
N MET A 100 4.03 5.34 -8.08
CA MET A 100 2.71 4.79 -8.39
C MET A 100 1.65 5.88 -8.62
N MET A 101 1.88 7.10 -8.12
CA MET A 101 0.95 8.23 -8.17
C MET A 101 1.35 9.23 -9.26
N THR A 102 1.35 8.76 -10.49
CA THR A 102 1.57 9.65 -11.66
C THR A 102 0.47 10.70 -11.77
N PRO A 103 0.70 11.82 -12.48
CA PRO A 103 -0.35 12.83 -12.71
C PRO A 103 -1.65 12.25 -13.27
N GLU A 104 -1.54 11.25 -14.15
CA GLU A 104 -2.68 10.53 -14.71
C GLU A 104 -3.45 9.74 -13.64
N VAL A 105 -2.72 8.98 -12.78
CA VAL A 105 -3.32 8.23 -11.66
C VAL A 105 -3.99 9.17 -10.67
N VAL A 106 -3.33 10.28 -10.31
CA VAL A 106 -3.89 11.29 -9.42
C VAL A 106 -5.15 11.90 -10.03
N GLY A 107 -5.13 12.24 -11.32
CA GLY A 107 -6.30 12.76 -12.05
C GLY A 107 -7.47 11.77 -12.04
N HIS A 108 -7.19 10.49 -12.30
CA HIS A 108 -8.19 9.43 -12.24
C HIS A 108 -8.75 9.27 -10.81
N MET A 109 -7.90 9.22 -9.78
CA MET A 109 -8.37 9.13 -8.39
C MET A 109 -9.26 10.31 -8.01
N LYS A 110 -8.89 11.53 -8.41
CA LYS A 110 -9.72 12.73 -8.21
C LYS A 110 -11.09 12.63 -8.89
N SER A 111 -11.18 12.01 -10.06
CA SER A 111 -12.45 11.81 -10.76
C SER A 111 -13.40 10.80 -10.08
N LEU A 112 -12.86 9.96 -9.17
CA LEU A 112 -13.64 9.02 -8.37
C LEU A 112 -14.14 9.64 -7.05
N LEU A 113 -13.52 10.73 -6.63
CA LEU A 113 -13.86 11.49 -5.42
C LEU A 113 -14.91 12.56 -5.76
N GLY A 114 -15.60 13.06 -4.76
CA GLY A 114 -16.46 14.23 -4.87
C GLY A 114 -15.65 15.53 -4.97
N PRO A 115 -16.26 16.63 -5.44
CA PRO A 115 -15.55 17.91 -5.58
C PRO A 115 -15.01 18.47 -4.26
N GLU A 116 -15.63 18.13 -3.15
CA GLU A 116 -15.25 18.56 -1.79
C GLU A 116 -14.34 17.55 -1.07
N ASP A 117 -14.09 16.38 -1.65
CA ASP A 117 -13.24 15.35 -1.04
C ASP A 117 -11.76 15.78 -1.08
N PRO A 118 -11.08 15.90 0.07
CA PRO A 118 -9.70 16.39 0.13
C PRO A 118 -8.70 15.47 -0.59
N VAL A 119 -7.75 16.08 -1.29
CA VAL A 119 -6.62 15.39 -1.92
C VAL A 119 -5.32 16.02 -1.47
N ILE A 120 -4.54 15.31 -0.66
CA ILE A 120 -3.34 15.80 0.00
C ILE A 120 -2.11 15.06 -0.54
N ALA A 121 -1.21 15.79 -1.17
CA ALA A 121 0.12 15.29 -1.53
C ALA A 121 1.10 15.62 -0.40
N VAL A 122 1.70 14.61 0.22
CA VAL A 122 2.71 14.80 1.26
C VAL A 122 4.07 15.05 0.59
N PRO A 123 4.67 16.27 0.77
CA PRO A 123 5.94 16.60 0.13
C PRO A 123 7.07 15.68 0.60
N GLY A 124 7.98 15.32 -0.32
CA GLY A 124 9.13 14.47 -0.02
C GLY A 124 8.81 13.01 0.31
N ALA A 125 7.52 12.63 0.36
CA ALA A 125 7.11 11.27 0.65
C ALA A 125 7.01 10.42 -0.63
N HIS A 126 7.48 9.19 -0.55
CA HIS A 126 7.32 8.17 -1.57
C HIS A 126 6.05 7.33 -1.34
N HIS A 127 5.94 6.15 -1.97
CA HIS A 127 4.72 5.34 -1.95
C HIS A 127 4.33 4.85 -0.54
N HIS A 128 5.29 4.37 0.22
CA HIS A 128 5.07 3.90 1.59
C HIS A 128 5.22 5.05 2.61
N LEU A 129 4.41 6.09 2.45
CA LEU A 129 4.53 7.33 3.20
C LEU A 129 4.48 7.17 4.73
N THR A 130 3.79 6.16 5.24
CA THR A 130 3.70 5.86 6.68
C THR A 130 5.04 5.48 7.32
N VAL A 131 5.96 4.90 6.55
CA VAL A 131 7.32 4.57 7.00
C VAL A 131 8.36 5.54 6.46
N ASP A 132 8.05 6.29 5.41
CA ASP A 132 8.94 7.23 4.75
C ASP A 132 8.90 8.61 5.43
N GLN A 133 7.69 9.17 5.59
CA GLN A 133 7.43 10.47 6.20
C GLN A 133 6.33 10.37 7.28
N PRO A 134 6.55 9.58 8.35
CA PRO A 134 5.50 9.28 9.33
C PRO A 134 4.93 10.52 10.02
N ILE A 135 5.78 11.49 10.38
CA ILE A 135 5.32 12.70 11.05
C ILE A 135 4.49 13.57 10.13
N ALA A 136 4.95 13.79 8.89
CA ALA A 136 4.20 14.57 7.91
C ALA A 136 2.86 13.90 7.57
N PHE A 137 2.84 12.57 7.45
CA PHE A 137 1.60 11.81 7.26
C PHE A 137 0.63 11.98 8.45
N ILE A 138 1.12 11.83 9.69
CA ILE A 138 0.31 12.00 10.90
C ILE A 138 -0.28 13.42 10.97
N VAL A 139 0.52 14.44 10.68
CA VAL A 139 0.05 15.84 10.68
C VAL A 139 -1.04 16.04 9.63
N ALA A 140 -0.82 15.58 8.39
CA ALA A 140 -1.80 15.66 7.32
C ALA A 140 -3.10 14.93 7.68
N LEU A 141 -3.00 13.71 8.21
CA LEU A 141 -4.15 12.91 8.63
C LEU A 141 -4.92 13.58 9.77
N ARG A 142 -4.24 14.08 10.81
CA ARG A 142 -4.88 14.79 11.94
C ARG A 142 -5.57 16.07 11.49
N SER A 143 -4.93 16.85 10.62
CA SER A 143 -5.52 18.06 10.05
C SER A 143 -6.78 17.75 9.25
N LEU A 144 -6.74 16.68 8.44
CA LEU A 144 -7.91 16.19 7.71
C LEU A 144 -9.05 15.79 8.65
N LEU A 145 -8.77 14.95 9.65
CA LEU A 145 -9.78 14.43 10.58
C LEU A 145 -10.36 15.52 11.48
N SER A 146 -9.59 16.55 11.86
CA SER A 146 -10.10 17.66 12.64
C SER A 146 -11.08 18.55 11.87
N GLY A 147 -11.04 18.54 10.55
CA GLY A 147 -12.04 19.16 9.68
C GLY A 147 -13.29 18.31 9.45
N TRP A 148 -13.26 17.07 9.90
CA TRP A 148 -14.41 16.18 9.88
C TRP A 148 -15.06 16.19 11.27
N ASP A 149 -16.11 16.93 11.48
CA ASP A 149 -16.85 16.92 12.73
C ASP A 149 -17.23 15.47 13.09
N LEU A 150 -16.43 14.86 13.96
CA LEU A 150 -16.53 13.48 14.44
C LEU A 150 -17.31 13.46 15.75
#